data_7fb3ff02ce9c04faf6919f54912a48d3
#
_entry.id   7fb3ff02ce9c04faf6919f54912a48d3
#
_cell.length_a   1.000
_cell.length_b   1.000
_cell.length_c   1.000
_cell.angle_alpha   90.00
_cell.angle_beta   90.00
_cell.angle_gamma   90.00
#
_symmetry.space_group_name_H-M   'P 1'
#
loop_
_entity.id
_entity.type
_entity.pdbx_description
1 polymer ?
#
loop_
_entity_poly.entity_id
_entity_poly.type
_entity_poly.pdbx_seq_one_letter_code
_entity_poly.pdbx_strand_id
1 'polypeptide(L)'
;MYNKWYPQNKNELNKVLNEDMLEIPKIKNGKIKEIHGIIVPHAGYEFSGTITGKAFSLLKNKKINKSVVLGPSHYIGFYGLMILEKIETPLGKIKIIGDYEGFETLKKLEYEHSLDNQIPFLQKINPKIEVLPLVVGEVSDTDAEEIAKKLLENKDTLFIFSTDLSHFLPYEQAVKTDRQTIKIIENLDFKRIREIDACGRFPLMIMMHLCRLKDWKPKLIEYKNSGDITGDKSSVVGYGSWVF
;
A
#
# COMPACT_ATOMS: atom_id res chain seq x y z
N MET A 1 -19.77 -11.11 2.37
CA MET A 1 -19.04 -9.95 2.95
C MET A 1 -18.31 -10.43 4.20
N TYR A 2 -17.01 -10.23 4.29
CA TYR A 2 -16.23 -10.66 5.44
C TYR A 2 -16.56 -9.78 6.66
N ASN A 3 -16.52 -10.37 7.87
CA ASN A 3 -16.73 -9.61 9.12
C ASN A 3 -15.60 -8.62 9.41
N LYS A 4 -14.49 -8.75 8.70
CA LYS A 4 -13.35 -7.83 8.59
C LYS A 4 -13.02 -7.66 7.10
N TRP A 5 -11.91 -7.04 6.80
CA TRP A 5 -11.47 -6.75 5.44
C TRP A 5 -11.04 -7.99 4.63
N TYR A 6 -10.82 -9.14 5.31
CA TYR A 6 -10.43 -10.42 4.71
C TYR A 6 -10.95 -11.61 5.53
N PRO A 7 -10.95 -12.86 4.99
CA PRO A 7 -11.40 -14.06 5.70
C PRO A 7 -10.69 -14.27 7.03
N GLN A 8 -11.47 -14.55 8.09
CA GLN A 8 -10.93 -14.80 9.43
C GLN A 8 -10.57 -16.27 9.68
N ASN A 9 -10.89 -17.17 8.75
CA ASN A 9 -10.45 -18.56 8.75
C ASN A 9 -9.13 -18.70 7.98
N LYS A 10 -8.13 -19.35 8.57
CA LYS A 10 -6.79 -19.54 8.00
C LYS A 10 -6.81 -20.21 6.62
N ASN A 11 -7.63 -21.25 6.46
CA ASN A 11 -7.68 -22.02 5.20
C ASN A 11 -8.36 -21.20 4.10
N GLU A 12 -9.44 -20.51 4.43
CA GLU A 12 -10.15 -19.61 3.52
C GLU A 12 -9.26 -18.45 3.10
N LEU A 13 -8.57 -17.82 4.05
CA LEU A 13 -7.63 -16.73 3.75
C LEU A 13 -6.50 -17.20 2.83
N ASN A 14 -5.91 -18.37 3.10
CA ASN A 14 -4.88 -18.94 2.22
C ASN A 14 -5.40 -19.23 0.81
N LYS A 15 -6.65 -19.66 0.66
CA LYS A 15 -7.28 -19.88 -0.63
C LYS A 15 -7.40 -18.56 -1.40
N VAL A 16 -7.98 -17.54 -0.77
CA VAL A 16 -8.14 -16.20 -1.37
C VAL A 16 -6.80 -15.61 -1.76
N LEU A 17 -5.78 -15.64 -0.89
CA LEU A 17 -4.45 -15.15 -1.21
C LEU A 17 -3.80 -15.89 -2.40
N ASN A 18 -4.03 -17.21 -2.52
CA ASN A 18 -3.52 -17.97 -3.67
C ASN A 18 -4.20 -17.54 -4.96
N GLU A 19 -5.51 -17.31 -4.95
CA GLU A 19 -6.30 -16.85 -6.10
C GLU A 19 -5.89 -15.43 -6.49
N ASP A 20 -5.81 -14.51 -5.55
CA ASP A 20 -5.43 -13.11 -5.79
C ASP A 20 -4.01 -12.97 -6.35
N MET A 21 -3.08 -13.80 -5.90
CA MET A 21 -1.69 -13.79 -6.34
C MET A 21 -1.40 -14.73 -7.52
N LEU A 22 -2.41 -15.31 -8.15
CA LEU A 22 -2.20 -16.32 -9.21
C LEU A 22 -1.52 -15.73 -10.44
N GLU A 23 -1.96 -14.58 -10.87
CA GLU A 23 -1.49 -13.91 -12.07
C GLU A 23 -0.27 -13.03 -11.79
N ILE A 24 0.83 -13.29 -12.50
CA ILE A 24 2.01 -12.41 -12.49
C ILE A 24 1.84 -11.42 -13.66
N PRO A 25 1.66 -10.12 -13.38
CA PRO A 25 1.36 -9.14 -14.41
C PRO A 25 2.54 -8.92 -15.34
N LYS A 26 2.25 -8.68 -16.62
CA LYS A 26 3.23 -8.19 -17.58
C LYS A 26 3.35 -6.69 -17.43
N ILE A 27 4.49 -6.22 -17.00
CA ILE A 27 4.75 -4.78 -16.84
C ILE A 27 4.98 -4.18 -18.24
N LYS A 28 4.15 -3.20 -18.59
CA LYS A 28 4.33 -2.43 -19.83
C LYS A 28 5.69 -1.71 -19.79
N ASN A 29 6.42 -1.76 -20.91
CA ASN A 29 7.70 -1.06 -21.11
C ASN A 29 8.92 -1.60 -20.33
N GLY A 30 9.03 -2.93 -20.16
CA GLY A 30 10.29 -3.57 -19.79
C GLY A 30 10.24 -4.35 -18.47
N LYS A 31 11.25 -5.20 -18.29
CA LYS A 31 11.46 -5.94 -17.04
C LYS A 31 11.91 -4.95 -15.95
N ILE A 32 11.22 -4.94 -14.83
CA ILE A 32 11.77 -4.30 -13.62
C ILE A 32 12.88 -5.21 -13.12
N LYS A 33 14.11 -4.70 -13.17
CA LYS A 33 15.29 -5.47 -12.73
C LYS A 33 15.28 -5.68 -11.23
N GLU A 34 14.90 -4.65 -10.50
CA GLU A 34 14.86 -4.63 -9.05
C GLU A 34 13.54 -3.99 -8.60
N ILE A 35 12.93 -4.53 -7.55
CA ILE A 35 11.71 -4.00 -6.96
C ILE A 35 12.07 -3.46 -5.58
N HIS A 36 11.89 -2.18 -5.40
CA HIS A 36 12.16 -1.48 -4.14
C HIS A 36 10.89 -1.29 -3.33
N GLY A 37 9.74 -1.19 -4.01
CA GLY A 37 8.46 -1.08 -3.36
C GLY A 37 7.26 -1.26 -4.28
N ILE A 38 6.10 -1.30 -3.65
CA ILE A 38 4.79 -1.37 -4.30
C ILE A 38 3.82 -0.37 -3.66
N ILE A 39 2.85 0.06 -4.45
CA ILE A 39 1.66 0.78 -3.97
C ILE A 39 0.49 -0.14 -4.19
N VAL A 40 -0.40 -0.30 -3.20
CA VAL A 40 -1.51 -1.25 -3.23
C VAL A 40 -2.74 -0.70 -2.50
N PRO A 41 -3.96 -1.08 -2.92
CA PRO A 41 -5.19 -0.69 -2.24
C PRO A 41 -5.40 -1.47 -0.93
N HIS A 42 -6.35 -0.99 -0.10
CA HIS A 42 -6.69 -1.60 1.18
C HIS A 42 -8.19 -1.77 1.45
N ALA A 43 -9.02 -1.70 0.44
CA ALA A 43 -10.41 -2.14 0.55
C ALA A 43 -10.51 -3.64 0.89
N GLY A 44 -11.70 -4.13 1.20
CA GLY A 44 -11.91 -5.55 1.44
C GLY A 44 -11.41 -6.41 0.27
N TYR A 45 -10.86 -7.59 0.57
CA TYR A 45 -10.24 -8.47 -0.45
C TYR A 45 -11.21 -8.85 -1.56
N GLU A 46 -12.52 -8.91 -1.29
CA GLU A 46 -13.56 -9.12 -2.30
C GLU A 46 -13.60 -8.02 -3.38
N PHE A 47 -13.05 -6.84 -3.09
CA PHE A 47 -12.99 -5.69 -4.01
C PHE A 47 -11.58 -5.47 -4.54
N SER A 48 -10.59 -5.39 -3.67
CA SER A 48 -9.24 -4.96 -4.05
C SER A 48 -8.18 -6.08 -4.00
N GLY A 49 -8.53 -7.27 -3.52
CA GLY A 49 -7.59 -8.38 -3.30
C GLY A 49 -6.82 -8.77 -4.56
N THR A 50 -7.50 -8.92 -5.69
CA THR A 50 -6.86 -9.27 -6.97
C THR A 50 -5.89 -8.19 -7.44
N ILE A 51 -6.22 -6.90 -7.26
CA ILE A 51 -5.35 -5.77 -7.65
C ILE A 51 -4.10 -5.75 -6.76
N THR A 52 -4.29 -5.92 -5.44
CA THR A 52 -3.22 -6.06 -4.45
C THR A 52 -2.36 -7.28 -4.74
N GLY A 53 -2.98 -8.44 -4.94
CA GLY A 53 -2.33 -9.70 -5.20
C GLY A 53 -1.44 -9.70 -6.44
N LYS A 54 -1.82 -9.01 -7.51
CA LYS A 54 -0.99 -8.81 -8.70
C LYS A 54 0.32 -8.10 -8.39
N ALA A 55 0.31 -7.06 -7.56
CA ALA A 55 1.55 -6.39 -7.14
C ALA A 55 2.41 -7.31 -6.28
N PHE A 56 1.82 -7.98 -5.29
CA PHE A 56 2.54 -8.94 -4.45
C PHE A 56 3.06 -10.16 -5.23
N SER A 57 2.40 -10.58 -6.30
CA SER A 57 2.86 -11.71 -7.13
C SER A 57 4.23 -11.47 -7.77
N LEU A 58 4.60 -10.21 -8.04
CA LEU A 58 5.92 -9.81 -8.53
C LEU A 58 7.04 -10.06 -7.51
N LEU A 59 6.68 -10.20 -6.23
CA LEU A 59 7.60 -10.44 -5.13
C LEU A 59 7.83 -11.94 -4.86
N LYS A 60 7.06 -12.83 -5.50
CA LYS A 60 7.28 -14.28 -5.40
C LYS A 60 8.71 -14.61 -5.77
N ASN A 61 9.32 -15.50 -5.00
CA ASN A 61 10.71 -15.95 -5.20
C ASN A 61 11.79 -14.88 -4.94
N LYS A 62 11.42 -13.72 -4.39
CA LYS A 62 12.39 -12.73 -3.89
C LYS A 62 12.67 -12.96 -2.41
N LYS A 63 13.93 -12.80 -2.00
CA LYS A 63 14.33 -12.92 -0.60
C LYS A 63 14.04 -11.58 0.10
N ILE A 64 12.84 -11.45 0.65
CA ILE A 64 12.41 -10.26 1.39
C ILE A 64 12.27 -10.63 2.86
N ASN A 65 13.11 -10.06 3.71
CA ASN A 65 13.12 -10.33 5.15
C ASN A 65 12.56 -9.17 5.96
N LYS A 66 12.61 -7.94 5.42
CA LYS A 66 12.14 -6.72 6.07
C LYS A 66 11.23 -5.93 5.15
N SER A 67 10.19 -5.34 5.70
CA SER A 67 9.30 -4.42 4.97
C SER A 67 8.91 -3.25 5.86
N VAL A 68 8.78 -2.08 5.27
CA VAL A 68 8.07 -0.94 5.85
C VAL A 68 6.71 -0.84 5.15
N VAL A 69 5.64 -0.83 5.93
CA VAL A 69 4.28 -0.63 5.43
C VAL A 69 3.78 0.72 5.89
N LEU A 70 3.44 1.60 4.95
CA LEU A 70 2.90 2.92 5.23
C LEU A 70 1.46 3.00 4.73
N GLY A 71 0.56 3.46 5.58
CA GLY A 71 -0.84 3.68 5.23
C GLY A 71 -1.44 4.87 5.95
N PRO A 72 -2.56 5.44 5.46
CA PRO A 72 -3.23 6.56 6.10
C PRO A 72 -3.90 6.15 7.41
N SER A 73 -4.14 7.12 8.28
CA SER A 73 -4.98 6.95 9.46
C SER A 73 -6.45 7.16 9.11
N HIS A 74 -7.31 6.19 9.42
CA HIS A 74 -8.75 6.28 9.21
C HIS A 74 -9.55 6.51 10.50
N TYR A 75 -8.98 6.22 11.65
CA TYR A 75 -9.71 6.22 12.92
C TYR A 75 -9.40 7.41 13.81
N ILE A 76 -8.21 8.01 13.68
CA ILE A 76 -7.80 9.16 14.47
C ILE A 76 -7.06 10.18 13.61
N GLY A 77 -7.29 11.47 13.86
CA GLY A 77 -6.51 12.57 13.26
C GLY A 77 -5.29 12.88 14.09
N PHE A 78 -4.11 12.98 13.45
CA PHE A 78 -2.87 13.42 14.09
C PHE A 78 -1.89 13.94 13.04
N TYR A 79 -0.80 14.55 13.51
CA TYR A 79 0.29 15.03 12.66
C TYR A 79 1.53 14.15 12.83
N GLY A 80 2.16 13.78 11.70
CA GLY A 80 3.36 12.95 11.69
C GLY A 80 3.06 11.44 11.55
N LEU A 81 3.80 10.64 12.27
CA LEU A 81 3.75 9.17 12.20
C LEU A 81 3.37 8.55 13.54
N MET A 82 2.68 7.41 13.48
CA MET A 82 2.50 6.47 14.58
C MET A 82 2.89 5.06 14.12
N ILE A 83 3.19 4.17 15.07
CA ILE A 83 3.51 2.77 14.78
C ILE A 83 2.38 1.87 15.30
N LEU A 84 2.00 0.83 14.55
CA LEU A 84 1.11 -0.20 15.11
C LEU A 84 1.89 -1.05 16.12
N GLU A 85 1.31 -1.21 17.31
CA GLU A 85 1.96 -1.93 18.42
C GLU A 85 2.02 -3.44 18.19
N LYS A 86 0.99 -3.99 17.55
CA LYS A 86 0.89 -5.41 17.21
C LYS A 86 0.01 -5.60 15.98
N ILE A 87 0.33 -6.64 15.22
CA ILE A 87 -0.54 -7.10 14.14
C ILE A 87 -0.66 -8.63 14.25
N GLU A 88 -1.89 -9.11 14.22
CA GLU A 88 -2.19 -10.54 14.25
C GLU A 88 -3.27 -10.86 13.20
N THR A 89 -2.95 -11.80 12.33
CA THR A 89 -3.84 -12.28 11.27
C THR A 89 -4.19 -13.75 11.51
N PRO A 90 -5.15 -14.33 10.78
CA PRO A 90 -5.39 -15.78 10.83
C PRO A 90 -4.17 -16.64 10.45
N LEU A 91 -3.15 -16.06 9.80
CA LEU A 91 -1.90 -16.76 9.48
C LEU A 91 -0.89 -16.71 10.64
N GLY A 92 -1.14 -15.92 11.67
CA GLY A 92 -0.31 -15.79 12.87
C GLY A 92 0.16 -14.35 13.12
N LYS A 93 0.95 -14.21 14.17
CA LYS A 93 1.55 -12.92 14.55
C LYS A 93 2.69 -12.57 13.62
N ILE A 94 2.84 -11.27 13.36
CA ILE A 94 3.99 -10.74 12.64
C ILE A 94 5.01 -10.14 13.63
N LYS A 95 6.29 -10.24 13.31
CA LYS A 95 7.32 -9.57 14.09
C LYS A 95 7.41 -8.11 13.66
N ILE A 96 7.15 -7.21 14.60
CA ILE A 96 7.30 -5.77 14.40
C ILE A 96 8.74 -5.38 14.68
N ILE A 97 9.32 -4.59 13.79
CA ILE A 97 10.66 -4.03 13.97
C ILE A 97 10.55 -2.92 15.02
N GLY A 98 11.12 -3.14 16.22
CA GLY A 98 11.09 -2.17 17.32
C GLY A 98 12.16 -1.09 17.23
N ASP A 99 13.33 -1.46 16.69
CA ASP A 99 14.52 -0.60 16.64
C ASP A 99 14.84 -0.22 15.18
N TYR A 100 13.92 0.52 14.55
CA TYR A 100 14.16 1.07 13.23
C TYR A 100 14.71 2.48 13.39
N GLU A 101 15.95 2.70 12.95
CA GLU A 101 16.69 3.94 13.14
C GLU A 101 15.88 5.17 12.74
N GLY A 102 15.74 6.11 13.68
CA GLY A 102 14.98 7.35 13.52
C GLY A 102 13.48 7.27 13.81
N PHE A 103 12.96 6.11 14.26
CA PHE A 103 11.53 5.90 14.55
C PHE A 103 11.25 5.34 15.96
N GLU A 104 12.22 5.32 16.84
CA GLU A 104 12.15 4.66 18.16
C GLU A 104 11.17 5.35 19.12
N THR A 105 10.90 6.64 18.91
CA THR A 105 10.06 7.45 19.79
C THR A 105 8.62 7.62 19.32
N LEU A 106 8.21 6.90 18.28
CA LEU A 106 6.87 7.03 17.74
C LEU A 106 5.79 6.57 18.72
N LYS A 107 4.68 7.33 18.76
CA LYS A 107 3.48 6.94 19.50
C LYS A 107 2.91 5.66 18.90
N LYS A 108 2.33 4.83 19.77
CA LYS A 108 1.72 3.56 19.38
C LYS A 108 0.23 3.71 19.11
N LEU A 109 -0.24 2.95 18.13
CA LEU A 109 -1.64 2.80 17.79
C LEU A 109 -2.02 1.32 17.82
N GLU A 110 -3.21 0.99 18.28
CA GLU A 110 -3.65 -0.40 18.43
C GLU A 110 -4.06 -1.04 17.10
N TYR A 111 -4.71 -0.30 16.22
CA TYR A 111 -5.27 -0.83 14.98
C TYR A 111 -5.38 0.21 13.87
N GLU A 112 -5.02 -0.19 12.65
CA GLU A 112 -5.30 0.53 11.41
C GLU A 112 -5.41 -0.46 10.23
N HIS A 113 -6.57 -0.50 9.58
CA HIS A 113 -6.82 -1.49 8.53
C HIS A 113 -6.02 -1.25 7.25
N SER A 114 -5.64 -0.01 6.97
CA SER A 114 -4.80 0.30 5.81
C SER A 114 -3.46 -0.43 5.83
N LEU A 115 -2.96 -0.78 7.03
CA LEU A 115 -1.76 -1.58 7.21
C LEU A 115 -2.10 -3.06 7.38
N ASP A 116 -3.11 -3.36 8.23
CA ASP A 116 -3.50 -4.73 8.56
C ASP A 116 -3.81 -5.55 7.29
N ASN A 117 -4.47 -4.94 6.31
CA ASN A 117 -4.84 -5.58 5.04
C ASN A 117 -3.64 -6.02 4.19
N GLN A 118 -2.45 -5.44 4.39
CA GLN A 118 -1.26 -5.81 3.62
C GLN A 118 -0.52 -7.00 4.21
N ILE A 119 -0.73 -7.26 5.51
CA ILE A 119 0.04 -8.25 6.26
C ILE A 119 -0.17 -9.69 5.80
N PRO A 120 -1.39 -10.17 5.48
CA PRO A 120 -1.55 -11.54 4.99
C PRO A 120 -0.80 -11.80 3.67
N PHE A 121 -0.74 -10.83 2.76
CA PHE A 121 0.05 -10.93 1.53
C PHE A 121 1.55 -11.02 1.83
N LEU A 122 2.06 -10.22 2.77
CA LEU A 122 3.45 -10.28 3.22
C LEU A 122 3.78 -11.63 3.86
N GLN A 123 2.91 -12.14 4.73
CA GLN A 123 3.08 -13.47 5.36
C GLN A 123 3.06 -14.59 4.31
N LYS A 124 2.33 -14.40 3.20
CA LYS A 124 2.33 -15.36 2.09
C LYS A 124 3.65 -15.36 1.32
N ILE A 125 4.33 -14.21 1.20
CA ILE A 125 5.67 -14.10 0.60
C ILE A 125 6.73 -14.70 1.54
N ASN A 126 6.73 -14.29 2.81
CA ASN A 126 7.64 -14.79 3.83
C ASN A 126 6.96 -14.81 5.21
N PRO A 127 6.62 -15.99 5.75
CA PRO A 127 5.99 -16.10 7.08
C PRO A 127 6.83 -15.56 8.25
N LYS A 128 8.13 -15.35 8.04
CA LYS A 128 9.07 -14.82 9.02
C LYS A 128 9.47 -13.37 8.77
N ILE A 129 8.75 -12.68 7.88
CA ILE A 129 9.05 -11.28 7.56
C ILE A 129 8.94 -10.39 8.80
N GLU A 130 9.85 -9.46 8.93
CA GLU A 130 9.80 -8.40 9.95
C GLU A 130 9.21 -7.13 9.33
N VAL A 131 8.29 -6.47 10.03
CA VAL A 131 7.56 -5.32 9.49
C VAL A 131 7.69 -4.12 10.41
N LEU A 132 7.96 -2.95 9.83
CA LEU A 132 7.75 -1.65 10.44
C LEU A 132 6.42 -1.08 9.92
N PRO A 133 5.33 -1.13 10.70
CA PRO A 133 4.01 -0.66 10.28
C PRO A 133 3.80 0.80 10.70
N LEU A 134 3.93 1.73 9.76
CA LEU A 134 3.82 3.17 9.99
C LEU A 134 2.45 3.69 9.54
N VAL A 135 1.67 4.18 10.49
CA VAL A 135 0.44 4.93 10.24
C VAL A 135 0.81 6.39 10.02
N VAL A 136 0.41 6.93 8.88
CA VAL A 136 0.72 8.29 8.46
C VAL A 136 -0.50 9.19 8.68
N GLY A 137 -0.36 10.16 9.57
CA GLY A 137 -1.29 11.26 9.74
C GLY A 137 -1.03 12.38 8.72
N GLU A 138 -1.42 13.62 9.05
CA GLU A 138 -1.03 14.76 8.23
C GLU A 138 0.48 14.99 8.29
N VAL A 139 1.08 15.33 7.16
CA VAL A 139 2.49 15.72 7.07
C VAL A 139 2.64 16.86 6.06
N SER A 140 3.60 17.76 6.31
CA SER A 140 4.00 18.75 5.30
C SER A 140 4.87 18.10 4.21
N ASP A 141 5.08 18.83 3.12
CA ASP A 141 6.00 18.38 2.05
C ASP A 141 7.44 18.19 2.59
N THR A 142 7.89 19.09 3.47
CA THR A 142 9.20 18.99 4.13
C THR A 142 9.30 17.76 5.03
N ASP A 143 8.28 17.50 5.85
CA ASP A 143 8.27 16.30 6.71
C ASP A 143 8.26 15.02 5.88
N ALA A 144 7.49 15.00 4.79
CA ALA A 144 7.45 13.85 3.89
C ALA A 144 8.84 13.56 3.27
N GLU A 145 9.59 14.59 2.90
CA GLU A 145 10.97 14.45 2.42
C GLU A 145 11.91 13.94 3.51
N GLU A 146 11.83 14.47 4.72
CA GLU A 146 12.66 14.02 5.86
C GLU A 146 12.36 12.57 6.24
N ILE A 147 11.08 12.19 6.27
CA ILE A 147 10.67 10.80 6.50
C ILE A 147 11.24 9.88 5.41
N ALA A 148 11.15 10.29 4.14
CA ALA A 148 11.71 9.52 3.04
C ALA A 148 13.23 9.33 3.17
N LYS A 149 13.98 10.36 3.57
CA LYS A 149 15.42 10.27 3.84
C LYS A 149 15.72 9.26 4.93
N LYS A 150 15.03 9.33 6.06
CA LYS A 150 15.20 8.37 7.17
C LYS A 150 14.85 6.94 6.76
N LEU A 151 13.79 6.73 5.99
CA LEU A 151 13.44 5.40 5.49
C LEU A 151 14.54 4.78 4.63
N LEU A 152 15.30 5.60 3.88
CA LEU A 152 16.40 5.15 3.02
C LEU A 152 17.67 4.76 3.78
N GLU A 153 17.81 5.09 5.05
CA GLU A 153 18.95 4.68 5.89
C GLU A 153 18.92 3.16 6.13
N ASN A 154 17.77 2.54 6.06
CA ASN A 154 17.58 1.11 6.26
C ASN A 154 17.67 0.34 4.95
N LYS A 155 18.78 -0.41 4.79
CA LYS A 155 19.05 -1.22 3.60
C LYS A 155 18.21 -2.51 3.56
N ASP A 156 18.08 -3.08 2.39
CA ASP A 156 17.41 -4.39 2.15
C ASP A 156 15.95 -4.44 2.62
N THR A 157 15.25 -3.31 2.51
CA THR A 157 13.87 -3.15 2.96
C THR A 157 12.94 -2.97 1.76
N LEU A 158 11.84 -3.72 1.72
CA LEU A 158 10.74 -3.52 0.78
C LEU A 158 9.80 -2.44 1.31
N PHE A 159 9.46 -1.44 0.48
CA PHE A 159 8.50 -0.42 0.82
C PHE A 159 7.11 -0.77 0.29
N ILE A 160 6.08 -0.68 1.14
CA ILE A 160 4.68 -0.88 0.76
C ILE A 160 3.90 0.37 1.15
N PHE A 161 3.28 0.99 0.17
CA PHE A 161 2.39 2.14 0.36
C PHE A 161 0.96 1.71 0.11
N SER A 162 0.10 1.94 1.10
CA SER A 162 -1.27 1.48 1.10
C SER A 162 -2.22 2.65 0.85
N THR A 163 -3.01 2.58 -0.22
CA THR A 163 -3.98 3.64 -0.57
C THR A 163 -5.05 3.15 -1.52
N ASP A 164 -6.30 3.49 -1.24
CA ASP A 164 -7.35 3.51 -2.26
C ASP A 164 -7.34 4.86 -2.98
N LEU A 165 -7.92 4.94 -4.17
CA LEU A 165 -8.04 6.15 -4.98
C LEU A 165 -9.35 6.90 -4.65
N SER A 166 -10.02 7.47 -5.64
CA SER A 166 -11.24 8.26 -5.40
C SER A 166 -12.35 7.45 -4.73
N HIS A 167 -13.19 8.13 -3.92
CA HIS A 167 -14.25 7.49 -3.16
C HIS A 167 -15.61 8.06 -3.54
N PHE A 168 -16.59 7.15 -3.69
CA PHE A 168 -18.02 7.45 -3.77
C PHE A 168 -18.43 8.37 -4.93
N LEU A 169 -17.64 8.40 -6.00
CA LEU A 169 -17.98 9.10 -7.23
C LEU A 169 -18.77 8.20 -8.19
N PRO A 170 -19.62 8.75 -9.07
CA PRO A 170 -20.14 8.03 -10.23
C PRO A 170 -18.99 7.49 -11.10
N TYR A 171 -19.18 6.32 -11.71
CA TYR A 171 -18.15 5.56 -12.42
C TYR A 171 -17.28 6.40 -13.37
N GLU A 172 -17.90 7.15 -14.28
CA GLU A 172 -17.15 7.95 -15.28
C GLU A 172 -16.33 9.07 -14.62
N GLN A 173 -16.85 9.67 -13.55
CA GLN A 173 -16.16 10.69 -12.79
C GLN A 173 -14.97 10.08 -12.02
N ALA A 174 -15.18 8.93 -11.36
CA ALA A 174 -14.12 8.20 -10.68
C ALA A 174 -12.98 7.85 -11.65
N VAL A 175 -13.29 7.26 -12.81
CA VAL A 175 -12.29 6.91 -13.83
C VAL A 175 -11.49 8.14 -14.28
N LYS A 176 -12.14 9.29 -14.48
CA LYS A 176 -11.47 10.54 -14.87
C LYS A 176 -10.53 11.04 -13.77
N THR A 177 -11.01 11.08 -12.53
CA THR A 177 -10.26 11.53 -11.35
C THR A 177 -9.07 10.62 -11.08
N ASP A 178 -9.28 9.31 -11.08
CA ASP A 178 -8.25 8.31 -10.82
C ASP A 178 -7.15 8.33 -11.89
N ARG A 179 -7.50 8.49 -13.16
CA ARG A 179 -6.52 8.67 -14.24
C ARG A 179 -5.64 9.90 -14.05
N GLN A 180 -6.18 10.96 -13.44
CA GLN A 180 -5.38 12.14 -13.11
C GLN A 180 -4.41 11.83 -11.96
N THR A 181 -4.89 11.21 -10.89
CA THR A 181 -4.08 10.74 -9.76
C THR A 181 -2.96 9.79 -10.22
N ILE A 182 -3.28 8.82 -11.08
CA ILE A 182 -2.31 7.88 -11.67
C ILE A 182 -1.18 8.63 -12.38
N LYS A 183 -1.51 9.63 -13.22
CA LYS A 183 -0.50 10.42 -13.92
C LYS A 183 0.39 11.23 -12.99
N ILE A 184 -0.17 11.78 -11.91
CA ILE A 184 0.60 12.52 -10.90
C ILE A 184 1.61 11.58 -10.23
N ILE A 185 1.19 10.37 -9.85
CA ILE A 185 2.04 9.37 -9.22
C ILE A 185 3.16 8.92 -10.17
N GLU A 186 2.83 8.50 -11.40
CA GLU A 186 3.81 7.97 -12.35
C GLU A 186 4.85 9.01 -12.81
N ASN A 187 4.45 10.28 -12.90
CA ASN A 187 5.35 11.36 -13.29
C ASN A 187 6.05 12.04 -12.11
N LEU A 188 5.78 11.63 -10.87
CA LEU A 188 6.25 12.30 -9.65
C LEU A 188 6.00 13.81 -9.69
N ASP A 189 4.77 14.19 -10.08
CA ASP A 189 4.40 15.60 -10.29
C ASP A 189 4.08 16.30 -8.96
N PHE A 190 5.12 16.78 -8.29
CA PHE A 190 5.02 17.47 -6.99
C PHE A 190 4.20 18.76 -7.06
N LYS A 191 4.12 19.41 -8.24
CA LYS A 191 3.31 20.64 -8.39
C LYS A 191 1.82 20.36 -8.22
N ARG A 192 1.41 19.14 -8.55
CA ARG A 192 0.02 18.70 -8.54
C ARG A 192 -0.30 17.71 -7.42
N ILE A 193 0.59 17.54 -6.46
CA ILE A 193 0.41 16.58 -5.36
C ILE A 193 -0.88 16.81 -4.55
N ARG A 194 -1.33 18.08 -4.46
CA ARG A 194 -2.58 18.44 -3.79
C ARG A 194 -3.84 18.02 -4.54
N GLU A 195 -3.71 17.69 -5.83
CA GLU A 195 -4.79 17.20 -6.68
C GLU A 195 -4.98 15.68 -6.61
N ILE A 196 -4.11 14.98 -5.88
CA ILE A 196 -4.25 13.55 -5.62
C ILE A 196 -5.53 13.31 -4.82
N ASP A 197 -6.47 12.60 -5.43
CA ASP A 197 -7.70 12.10 -4.79
C ASP A 197 -7.48 10.63 -4.40
N ALA A 198 -7.02 10.46 -3.16
CA ALA A 198 -6.70 9.16 -2.57
C ALA A 198 -6.67 9.30 -1.05
N CYS A 199 -7.16 8.28 -0.32
CA CYS A 199 -7.09 8.29 1.15
C CYS A 199 -5.64 8.34 1.66
N GLY A 200 -4.72 7.68 0.95
CA GLY A 200 -3.28 7.64 1.24
C GLY A 200 -2.48 8.79 0.64
N ARG A 201 -3.04 9.98 0.44
CA ARG A 201 -2.29 11.12 -0.13
C ARG A 201 -0.99 11.41 0.60
N PHE A 202 -0.97 11.39 1.92
CA PHE A 202 0.24 11.64 2.71
C PHE A 202 1.27 10.51 2.60
N PRO A 203 0.92 9.21 2.73
CA PRO A 203 1.82 8.12 2.35
C PRO A 203 2.38 8.26 0.93
N LEU A 204 1.56 8.63 -0.05
CA LEU A 204 2.01 8.85 -1.43
C LEU A 204 3.00 10.01 -1.57
N MET A 205 2.86 11.09 -0.77
CA MET A 205 3.87 12.16 -0.73
C MET A 205 5.23 11.62 -0.29
N ILE A 206 5.27 10.82 0.76
CA ILE A 206 6.52 10.17 1.24
C ILE A 206 7.10 9.27 0.14
N MET A 207 6.26 8.46 -0.50
CA MET A 207 6.65 7.60 -1.62
C MET A 207 7.26 8.39 -2.79
N MET A 208 6.63 9.51 -3.17
CA MET A 208 7.13 10.34 -4.27
C MET A 208 8.50 10.94 -3.96
N HIS A 209 8.74 11.42 -2.72
CA HIS A 209 10.06 11.88 -2.28
C HIS A 209 11.09 10.75 -2.30
N LEU A 210 10.72 9.57 -1.82
CA LEU A 210 11.57 8.38 -1.80
C LEU A 210 11.98 8.00 -3.24
N CYS A 211 11.03 7.96 -4.16
CA CYS A 211 11.29 7.71 -5.58
C CYS A 211 12.17 8.79 -6.22
N ARG A 212 11.95 10.07 -5.91
CA ARG A 212 12.76 11.19 -6.41
C ARG A 212 14.22 11.08 -5.92
N LEU A 213 14.43 10.78 -4.64
CA LEU A 213 15.76 10.66 -4.04
C LEU A 213 16.60 9.53 -4.63
N LYS A 214 15.95 8.48 -5.13
CA LYS A 214 16.57 7.26 -5.68
C LYS A 214 16.44 7.11 -7.20
N ASP A 215 15.83 8.08 -7.89
CA ASP A 215 15.47 8.00 -9.31
C ASP A 215 14.65 6.73 -9.66
N TRP A 216 13.84 6.26 -8.71
CA TRP A 216 12.87 5.20 -8.95
C TRP A 216 11.63 5.77 -9.63
N LYS A 217 10.96 4.96 -10.46
CA LYS A 217 9.78 5.41 -11.20
C LYS A 217 8.62 4.45 -10.98
N PRO A 218 7.55 4.92 -10.33
CA PRO A 218 6.35 4.12 -10.18
C PRO A 218 5.76 3.78 -11.54
N LYS A 219 5.40 2.51 -11.71
CA LYS A 219 4.73 2.00 -12.92
C LYS A 219 3.43 1.34 -12.52
N LEU A 220 2.33 1.78 -13.11
CA LEU A 220 1.03 1.17 -12.90
C LEU A 220 1.04 -0.29 -13.36
N ILE A 221 0.57 -1.17 -12.48
CA ILE A 221 0.34 -2.59 -12.75
C ILE A 221 -1.10 -2.78 -13.23
N GLU A 222 -2.05 -2.30 -12.43
CA GLU A 222 -3.48 -2.41 -12.71
C GLU A 222 -4.27 -1.27 -12.07
N TYR A 223 -5.37 -0.92 -12.72
CA TYR A 223 -6.40 -0.04 -12.19
C TYR A 223 -7.77 -0.66 -12.44
N LYS A 224 -8.60 -0.69 -11.42
CA LYS A 224 -10.04 -0.97 -11.45
C LYS A 224 -10.77 -0.11 -10.44
N ASN A 225 -12.09 -0.15 -10.45
CA ASN A 225 -12.91 0.37 -9.38
C ASN A 225 -13.95 -0.65 -8.93
N SER A 226 -14.65 -0.37 -7.83
CA SER A 226 -15.66 -1.30 -7.29
C SER A 226 -16.78 -1.60 -8.28
N GLY A 227 -17.10 -0.67 -9.19
CA GLY A 227 -18.11 -0.88 -10.25
C GLY A 227 -17.69 -1.89 -11.32
N ASP A 228 -16.37 -2.07 -11.55
CA ASP A 228 -15.85 -3.12 -12.43
C ASP A 228 -16.01 -4.52 -11.81
N ILE A 229 -16.20 -4.59 -10.50
CA ILE A 229 -16.26 -5.85 -9.74
C ILE A 229 -17.71 -6.20 -9.44
N THR A 230 -18.50 -5.24 -8.98
CA THR A 230 -19.88 -5.45 -8.53
C THR A 230 -20.92 -5.24 -9.65
N GLY A 231 -20.57 -4.48 -10.68
CA GLY A 231 -21.49 -3.99 -11.71
C GLY A 231 -22.26 -2.73 -11.32
N ASP A 232 -22.26 -2.31 -10.05
CA ASP A 232 -22.88 -1.06 -9.61
C ASP A 232 -21.94 0.12 -9.89
N LYS A 233 -22.40 1.00 -10.77
CA LYS A 233 -21.66 2.17 -11.24
C LYS A 233 -22.15 3.50 -10.65
N SER A 234 -23.10 3.45 -9.74
CA SER A 234 -23.69 4.66 -9.14
C SER A 234 -22.72 5.40 -8.22
N SER A 235 -21.92 4.66 -7.47
CA SER A 235 -20.99 5.18 -6.47
C SER A 235 -19.85 4.18 -6.28
N VAL A 236 -18.64 4.52 -6.74
CA VAL A 236 -17.52 3.58 -6.78
C VAL A 236 -16.30 4.07 -6.00
N VAL A 237 -15.42 3.14 -5.67
CA VAL A 237 -14.10 3.40 -5.09
C VAL A 237 -13.03 2.89 -6.05
N GLY A 238 -12.03 3.73 -6.32
CA GLY A 238 -10.93 3.40 -7.21
C GLY A 238 -9.82 2.59 -6.53
N TYR A 239 -9.24 1.63 -7.24
CA TYR A 239 -8.17 0.76 -6.80
C TYR A 239 -7.04 0.74 -7.82
N GLY A 240 -5.85 1.06 -7.38
CA GLY A 240 -4.66 1.00 -8.22
C GLY A 240 -3.53 0.25 -7.57
N SER A 241 -2.70 -0.43 -8.37
CA SER A 241 -1.44 -0.99 -7.88
C SER A 241 -0.26 -0.61 -8.77
N TRP A 242 0.88 -0.34 -8.13
CA TRP A 242 2.12 0.07 -8.81
C TRP A 242 3.30 -0.68 -8.24
N VAL A 243 4.39 -0.65 -9.02
CA VAL A 243 5.70 -1.15 -8.61
C VAL A 243 6.78 -0.11 -8.97
N PHE A 244 7.81 0.02 -8.15
CA PHE A 244 8.96 0.90 -8.38
C PHE A 244 10.25 0.30 -7.86
#